data_78ec6cd83feac80c2cdd0a6d6399011b
#
_entry.id   78ec6cd83feac80c2cdd0a6d6399011b
#
_cell.length_a   1.000
_cell.length_b   1.000
_cell.length_c   1.000
_cell.angle_alpha   90.00
_cell.angle_beta   90.00
_cell.angle_gamma   90.00
#
_symmetry.space_group_name_H-M   'P 1'
#
loop_
_entity.id
_entity.type
_entity.pdbx_description
1 polymer ?
#
loop_
_entity_poly.entity_id
_entity_poly.type
_entity_poly.pdbx_seq_one_letter_code
_entity_poly.pdbx_strand_id
1 'polypeptide(L)'
;MKDFENLVSIQELQQQISASKLFSIFLSKEQRKQRKDIEEQLNSLLNQMRLFSERFSPLGWCMYDSMSVPLLEKANQVYETEGVEAAECVLIDYYKGEVKDRIHQIHNKSKELLLRYELIKNAFEEHFAERYYASVPLFLIIVDGAVNDFTKSKGLFAEGTEVTAWDCLVGCNDSLENIKNVFNKGRGKTNSEEIRMPYRNGILHGRDLNYGNEYVSCKCVALLFAVAEWMAMKNSEDKRKEKYQKEHEEISLTQALKRYNQVQNDKQEIQKWKKRSVEVGKDIPECGTVEDYENYQYIVPVIQFLQYWENKNYGMLGMVLKNMFSYETSEKKRAGEARKLFEHKKLNAYKLLEIEERGCGMSKVVVNVEWDSNGEMKSGDLVLGVSYVSLNQDTKETALPWKNNGEWLIYPWDVSILHKQ
;
A
#
# COMPACT_ATOMS: atom_id res chain seq x y z
N MET A 1 -2.50 10.05 -24.94
CA MET A 1 -2.92 9.41 -23.67
C MET A 1 -2.57 7.93 -23.79
N LYS A 2 -1.73 7.41 -22.88
CA LYS A 2 -1.59 5.95 -22.77
C LYS A 2 -2.83 5.48 -22.03
N ASP A 3 -3.70 4.77 -22.70
CA ASP A 3 -4.95 4.29 -22.10
C ASP A 3 -4.63 3.24 -21.03
N PHE A 4 -5.41 3.21 -19.94
CA PHE A 4 -5.32 2.17 -18.90
C PHE A 4 -5.43 0.76 -19.49
N GLU A 5 -6.13 0.63 -20.62
CA GLU A 5 -6.26 -0.60 -21.40
C GLU A 5 -4.92 -1.13 -21.92
N ASN A 6 -3.87 -0.30 -21.97
CA ASN A 6 -2.51 -0.70 -22.35
C ASN A 6 -1.67 -1.25 -21.19
N LEU A 7 -2.21 -1.26 -19.95
CA LEU A 7 -1.59 -2.00 -18.86
C LEU A 7 -1.56 -3.49 -19.18
N VAL A 8 -0.41 -4.10 -18.98
CA VAL A 8 -0.20 -5.52 -19.31
C VAL A 8 -1.17 -6.40 -18.56
N SER A 9 -1.39 -6.15 -17.27
CA SER A 9 -2.37 -6.86 -16.44
C SER A 9 -3.80 -6.72 -16.95
N ILE A 10 -4.17 -5.56 -17.48
CA ILE A 10 -5.50 -5.34 -18.07
C ILE A 10 -5.64 -6.07 -19.39
N GLN A 11 -4.63 -5.98 -20.27
CA GLN A 11 -4.63 -6.70 -21.55
C GLN A 11 -4.72 -8.22 -21.37
N GLU A 12 -4.00 -8.76 -20.39
CA GLU A 12 -4.11 -10.17 -20.04
C GLU A 12 -5.51 -10.57 -19.62
N LEU A 13 -6.12 -9.78 -18.74
CA LEU A 13 -7.48 -10.05 -18.28
C LEU A 13 -8.47 -10.00 -19.43
N GLN A 14 -8.35 -9.01 -20.32
CA GLN A 14 -9.17 -8.91 -21.53
C GLN A 14 -8.95 -10.09 -22.48
N GLN A 15 -7.71 -10.55 -22.68
CA GLN A 15 -7.40 -11.73 -23.47
C GLN A 15 -7.99 -12.99 -22.86
N GLN A 16 -7.90 -13.19 -21.54
CA GLN A 16 -8.49 -14.32 -20.83
C GLN A 16 -10.01 -14.34 -20.96
N ILE A 17 -10.68 -13.17 -20.82
CA ILE A 17 -12.11 -13.03 -21.06
C ILE A 17 -12.46 -13.40 -22.51
N SER A 18 -11.70 -12.88 -23.47
CA SER A 18 -11.93 -13.12 -24.90
C SER A 18 -11.71 -14.60 -25.28
N ALA A 19 -10.64 -15.21 -24.76
CA ALA A 19 -10.38 -16.63 -24.94
C ALA A 19 -11.53 -17.48 -24.34
N SER A 20 -12.03 -17.12 -23.17
CA SER A 20 -13.16 -17.83 -22.55
C SER A 20 -14.47 -17.68 -23.33
N LYS A 21 -14.63 -16.64 -24.17
CA LYS A 21 -15.76 -16.50 -25.10
C LYS A 21 -15.73 -17.56 -26.20
N LEU A 22 -14.55 -17.84 -26.74
CA LEU A 22 -14.37 -18.88 -27.79
C LEU A 22 -14.74 -20.28 -27.29
N PHE A 23 -14.53 -20.53 -26.00
CA PHE A 23 -14.87 -21.80 -25.35
C PHE A 23 -16.22 -21.79 -24.61
N SER A 24 -17.06 -20.78 -24.86
CA SER A 24 -18.35 -20.62 -24.17
C SER A 24 -19.31 -21.82 -24.35
N ILE A 25 -19.13 -22.63 -25.40
CA ILE A 25 -19.92 -23.85 -25.65
C ILE A 25 -19.67 -24.90 -24.56
N PHE A 26 -18.48 -24.96 -24.00
CA PHE A 26 -18.06 -25.92 -22.97
C PHE A 26 -18.32 -25.42 -21.54
N LEU A 27 -18.73 -24.15 -21.37
CA LEU A 27 -18.98 -23.56 -20.06
C LEU A 27 -20.43 -23.82 -19.62
N SER A 28 -20.61 -24.08 -18.32
CA SER A 28 -21.94 -24.14 -17.70
C SER A 28 -22.65 -22.79 -17.77
N LYS A 29 -23.97 -22.76 -17.57
CA LYS A 29 -24.75 -21.52 -17.51
C LYS A 29 -24.21 -20.56 -16.44
N GLU A 30 -23.82 -21.10 -15.30
CA GLU A 30 -23.28 -20.33 -14.19
C GLU A 30 -21.91 -19.73 -14.52
N GLN A 31 -21.02 -20.49 -15.13
CA GLN A 31 -19.72 -20.04 -15.58
C GLN A 31 -19.83 -18.94 -16.66
N ARG A 32 -20.80 -19.06 -17.57
CA ARG A 32 -21.07 -18.00 -18.57
C ARG A 32 -21.56 -16.70 -17.91
N LYS A 33 -22.42 -16.83 -16.89
CA LYS A 33 -22.89 -15.67 -16.12
C LYS A 33 -21.74 -15.00 -15.39
N GLN A 34 -20.94 -15.76 -14.64
CA GLN A 34 -19.79 -15.22 -13.90
C GLN A 34 -18.77 -14.52 -14.83
N ARG A 35 -18.49 -15.09 -16.00
CA ARG A 35 -17.63 -14.44 -16.98
C ARG A 35 -18.20 -13.09 -17.43
N LYS A 36 -19.50 -13.03 -17.71
CA LYS A 36 -20.17 -11.79 -18.12
C LYS A 36 -20.11 -10.76 -17.02
N ASP A 37 -20.37 -11.17 -15.78
CA ASP A 37 -20.28 -10.31 -14.60
C ASP A 37 -18.85 -9.74 -14.44
N ILE A 38 -17.80 -10.55 -14.62
CA ILE A 38 -16.39 -10.11 -14.58
C ILE A 38 -16.10 -9.11 -15.71
N GLU A 39 -16.56 -9.38 -16.94
CA GLU A 39 -16.38 -8.48 -18.07
C GLU A 39 -17.07 -7.12 -17.84
N GLU A 40 -18.29 -7.15 -17.33
CA GLU A 40 -19.04 -5.94 -16.98
C GLU A 40 -18.35 -5.15 -15.85
N GLN A 41 -17.85 -5.84 -14.81
CA GLN A 41 -17.10 -5.21 -13.72
C GLN A 41 -15.80 -4.57 -14.21
N LEU A 42 -15.04 -5.26 -15.08
CA LEU A 42 -13.80 -4.72 -15.66
C LEU A 42 -14.10 -3.47 -16.49
N ASN A 43 -15.08 -3.54 -17.37
CA ASN A 43 -15.45 -2.41 -18.22
C ASN A 43 -15.96 -1.21 -17.38
N SER A 44 -16.73 -1.49 -16.33
CA SER A 44 -17.17 -0.46 -15.39
C SER A 44 -15.98 0.20 -14.70
N LEU A 45 -15.04 -0.60 -14.15
CA LEU A 45 -13.85 -0.10 -13.49
C LEU A 45 -12.99 0.78 -14.42
N LEU A 46 -12.70 0.30 -15.63
CA LEU A 46 -11.92 1.05 -16.63
C LEU A 46 -12.60 2.38 -16.98
N ASN A 47 -13.93 2.38 -17.13
CA ASN A 47 -14.70 3.60 -17.36
C ASN A 47 -14.61 4.55 -16.16
N GLN A 48 -14.73 4.05 -14.92
CA GLN A 48 -14.61 4.88 -13.72
C GLN A 48 -13.23 5.51 -13.60
N MET A 49 -12.17 4.74 -13.90
CA MET A 49 -10.79 5.23 -13.89
C MET A 49 -10.57 6.31 -14.95
N ARG A 50 -11.11 6.12 -16.16
CA ARG A 50 -11.03 7.12 -17.24
C ARG A 50 -11.74 8.41 -16.85
N LEU A 51 -12.98 8.32 -16.38
CA LEU A 51 -13.75 9.47 -15.93
C LEU A 51 -13.04 10.23 -14.80
N PHE A 52 -12.50 9.50 -13.83
CA PHE A 52 -11.74 10.12 -12.75
C PHE A 52 -10.49 10.86 -13.27
N SER A 53 -9.73 10.24 -14.14
CA SER A 53 -8.55 10.87 -14.74
C SER A 53 -8.91 12.14 -15.52
N GLU A 54 -9.95 12.10 -16.35
CA GLU A 54 -10.39 13.24 -17.17
C GLU A 54 -10.89 14.41 -16.30
N ARG A 55 -11.59 14.11 -15.19
CA ARG A 55 -12.26 15.11 -14.36
C ARG A 55 -11.38 15.69 -13.27
N PHE A 56 -10.60 14.83 -12.62
CA PHE A 56 -9.93 15.18 -11.38
C PHE A 56 -8.41 15.38 -11.52
N SER A 57 -7.73 14.75 -12.52
CA SER A 57 -6.31 15.04 -12.74
C SER A 57 -6.03 16.49 -13.10
N PRO A 58 -6.84 17.20 -13.91
CA PRO A 58 -6.66 18.63 -14.15
C PRO A 58 -6.81 19.48 -12.88
N LEU A 59 -7.55 18.96 -11.88
CA LEU A 59 -7.74 19.61 -10.58
C LEU A 59 -6.64 19.26 -9.56
N GLY A 60 -5.65 18.45 -9.96
CA GLY A 60 -4.50 18.10 -9.13
C GLY A 60 -4.67 16.85 -8.30
N TRP A 61 -5.70 16.04 -8.53
CA TRP A 61 -5.87 14.75 -7.87
C TRP A 61 -5.11 13.64 -8.58
N CYS A 62 -4.31 12.88 -7.82
CA CYS A 62 -3.60 11.71 -8.32
C CYS A 62 -4.44 10.45 -8.14
N MET A 63 -4.50 9.62 -9.18
CA MET A 63 -4.97 8.25 -9.06
C MET A 63 -3.77 7.31 -8.83
N TYR A 64 -3.94 6.27 -8.03
CA TYR A 64 -2.90 5.29 -7.70
C TYR A 64 -3.52 3.90 -7.52
N ASP A 65 -2.68 2.84 -7.66
CA ASP A 65 -3.14 1.44 -7.78
C ASP A 65 -3.99 0.97 -6.61
N SER A 66 -3.68 1.38 -5.38
CA SER A 66 -4.44 1.02 -4.18
C SER A 66 -5.59 1.97 -3.84
N MET A 67 -5.93 2.91 -4.72
CA MET A 67 -7.07 3.81 -4.49
C MET A 67 -8.37 3.03 -4.39
N SER A 68 -9.24 3.44 -3.45
CA SER A 68 -10.52 2.77 -3.23
C SER A 68 -11.45 2.88 -4.45
N VAL A 69 -11.88 1.73 -5.00
CA VAL A 69 -12.84 1.71 -6.13
C VAL A 69 -14.16 2.39 -5.74
N PRO A 70 -14.76 2.12 -4.56
CA PRO A 70 -15.94 2.87 -4.10
C PRO A 70 -15.75 4.39 -4.04
N LEU A 71 -14.53 4.86 -3.71
CA LEU A 71 -14.23 6.29 -3.73
C LEU A 71 -14.27 6.87 -5.15
N LEU A 72 -13.66 6.14 -6.12
CA LEU A 72 -13.71 6.52 -7.54
C LEU A 72 -15.15 6.62 -8.06
N GLU A 73 -15.95 5.60 -7.77
CA GLU A 73 -17.36 5.53 -8.18
C GLU A 73 -18.17 6.67 -7.57
N LYS A 74 -18.04 6.88 -6.25
CA LYS A 74 -18.75 7.93 -5.53
C LYS A 74 -18.37 9.33 -6.04
N ALA A 75 -17.06 9.60 -6.21
CA ALA A 75 -16.61 10.90 -6.72
C ALA A 75 -17.13 11.17 -8.14
N ASN A 76 -17.08 10.18 -9.03
CA ASN A 76 -17.62 10.30 -10.38
C ASN A 76 -19.14 10.50 -10.40
N GLN A 77 -19.87 9.78 -9.56
CA GLN A 77 -21.32 9.90 -9.44
C GLN A 77 -21.71 11.29 -8.95
N VAL A 78 -21.08 11.79 -7.88
CA VAL A 78 -21.37 13.13 -7.35
C VAL A 78 -20.98 14.21 -8.35
N TYR A 79 -19.91 14.02 -9.12
CA TYR A 79 -19.55 14.94 -10.20
C TYR A 79 -20.68 15.11 -11.22
N GLU A 80 -21.34 14.00 -11.61
CA GLU A 80 -22.45 14.03 -12.57
C GLU A 80 -23.73 14.67 -12.00
N THR A 81 -24.01 14.45 -10.72
CA THR A 81 -25.28 14.86 -10.11
C THR A 81 -25.23 16.22 -9.44
N GLU A 82 -24.09 16.61 -8.90
CA GLU A 82 -23.95 17.80 -8.03
C GLU A 82 -22.81 18.73 -8.47
N GLY A 83 -21.98 18.27 -9.41
CA GLY A 83 -20.89 19.05 -9.98
C GLY A 83 -19.55 18.88 -9.31
N VAL A 84 -18.57 19.61 -9.82
CA VAL A 84 -17.14 19.43 -9.47
C VAL A 84 -16.84 19.72 -8.01
N GLU A 85 -17.43 20.76 -7.43
CA GLU A 85 -17.13 21.17 -6.04
C GLU A 85 -17.61 20.12 -5.03
N ALA A 86 -18.82 19.60 -5.19
CA ALA A 86 -19.34 18.52 -4.36
C ALA A 86 -18.50 17.24 -4.50
N ALA A 87 -18.06 16.91 -5.71
CA ALA A 87 -17.21 15.77 -5.96
C ALA A 87 -15.81 15.91 -5.33
N GLU A 88 -15.21 17.10 -5.35
CA GLU A 88 -13.96 17.37 -4.62
C GLU A 88 -14.15 17.21 -3.10
N CYS A 89 -15.30 17.59 -2.53
CA CYS A 89 -15.60 17.35 -1.11
C CYS A 89 -15.59 15.86 -0.77
N VAL A 90 -16.11 14.99 -1.63
CA VAL A 90 -16.02 13.51 -1.42
C VAL A 90 -14.57 13.04 -1.28
N LEU A 91 -13.67 13.56 -2.13
CA LEU A 91 -12.24 13.24 -2.05
C LEU A 91 -11.60 13.80 -0.79
N ILE A 92 -11.92 15.05 -0.44
CA ILE A 92 -11.41 15.71 0.76
C ILE A 92 -11.83 14.94 2.01
N ASP A 93 -13.08 14.54 2.16
CA ASP A 93 -13.58 13.78 3.29
C ASP A 93 -12.82 12.46 3.46
N TYR A 94 -12.57 11.76 2.36
CA TYR A 94 -11.76 10.55 2.38
C TYR A 94 -10.33 10.80 2.89
N TYR A 95 -9.65 11.82 2.38
CA TYR A 95 -8.28 12.15 2.78
C TYR A 95 -8.17 12.80 4.16
N LYS A 96 -9.24 13.35 4.70
CA LYS A 96 -9.31 13.84 6.10
C LYS A 96 -9.66 12.75 7.10
N GLY A 97 -10.28 11.67 6.67
CA GLY A 97 -10.80 10.62 7.57
C GLY A 97 -10.28 9.23 7.27
N GLU A 98 -10.84 8.58 6.26
CA GLU A 98 -10.64 7.14 5.98
C GLU A 98 -9.19 6.76 5.63
N VAL A 99 -8.43 7.67 5.05
CA VAL A 99 -7.03 7.44 4.68
C VAL A 99 -6.13 7.16 5.90
N LYS A 100 -6.54 7.55 7.10
CA LYS A 100 -5.77 7.38 8.34
C LYS A 100 -5.33 5.93 8.56
N ASP A 101 -6.22 4.98 8.27
CA ASP A 101 -5.92 3.55 8.42
C ASP A 101 -4.94 3.01 7.37
N ARG A 102 -4.60 3.80 6.36
CA ARG A 102 -3.75 3.40 5.23
C ARG A 102 -2.35 4.01 5.23
N ILE A 103 -2.05 4.93 6.14
CA ILE A 103 -0.76 5.63 6.22
C ILE A 103 0.40 4.66 6.35
N HIS A 104 0.22 3.57 7.10
CA HIS A 104 1.21 2.51 7.26
C HIS A 104 1.68 1.90 5.92
N GLN A 105 0.88 2.04 4.85
CA GLN A 105 1.23 1.52 3.54
C GLN A 105 2.30 2.36 2.83
N ILE A 106 2.61 3.57 3.29
CA ILE A 106 3.52 4.50 2.60
C ILE A 106 4.99 4.18 2.89
N HIS A 107 5.36 4.17 4.17
CA HIS A 107 6.78 4.15 4.57
C HIS A 107 7.50 2.84 4.20
N ASN A 108 6.79 1.72 4.09
CA ASN A 108 7.36 0.43 3.70
C ASN A 108 7.52 0.23 2.19
N LYS A 109 7.10 1.19 1.37
CA LYS A 109 7.19 1.09 -0.10
C LYS A 109 8.61 1.26 -0.63
N SER A 110 9.46 2.01 0.07
CA SER A 110 10.86 2.17 -0.29
C SER A 110 11.72 2.56 0.91
N LYS A 111 13.05 2.34 0.78
CA LYS A 111 14.03 2.75 1.78
C LYS A 111 14.04 4.28 1.98
N GLU A 112 13.88 5.02 0.91
CA GLU A 112 13.88 6.48 0.92
C GLU A 112 12.69 7.06 1.67
N LEU A 113 11.52 6.40 1.58
CA LEU A 113 10.34 6.76 2.38
C LEU A 113 10.50 6.32 3.84
N LEU A 114 11.09 5.16 4.08
CA LEU A 114 11.35 4.69 5.44
C LEU A 114 12.29 5.64 6.19
N LEU A 115 13.34 6.16 5.53
CA LEU A 115 14.23 7.19 6.10
C LEU A 115 13.49 8.48 6.48
N ARG A 116 12.33 8.75 5.89
CA ARG A 116 11.49 9.92 6.16
C ARG A 116 10.30 9.63 7.06
N TYR A 117 10.34 8.50 7.76
CA TYR A 117 9.23 8.04 8.57
C TYR A 117 8.70 9.12 9.53
N GLU A 118 9.57 9.74 10.34
CA GLU A 118 9.16 10.79 11.30
C GLU A 118 8.61 12.04 10.59
N LEU A 119 9.16 12.41 9.44
CA LEU A 119 8.60 13.51 8.65
C LEU A 119 7.20 13.19 8.11
N ILE A 120 7.00 11.96 7.63
CA ILE A 120 5.69 11.48 7.15
C ILE A 120 4.69 11.51 8.29
N LYS A 121 5.06 10.99 9.46
CA LYS A 121 4.22 11.00 10.65
C LYS A 121 3.81 12.42 11.04
N ASN A 122 4.78 13.32 11.18
CA ASN A 122 4.53 14.72 11.52
C ASN A 122 3.62 15.40 10.48
N ALA A 123 3.85 15.15 9.19
CA ALA A 123 3.02 15.71 8.13
C ALA A 123 1.55 15.29 8.25
N PHE A 124 1.29 14.02 8.59
CA PHE A 124 -0.06 13.53 8.81
C PHE A 124 -0.66 14.04 10.13
N GLU A 125 0.12 14.14 11.21
CA GLU A 125 -0.35 14.75 12.46
C GLU A 125 -0.81 16.21 12.23
N GLU A 126 -0.03 16.99 11.48
CA GLU A 126 -0.41 18.35 11.09
C GLU A 126 -1.63 18.38 10.17
N HIS A 127 -1.73 17.43 9.25
CA HIS A 127 -2.85 17.31 8.33
C HIS A 127 -4.18 17.02 9.07
N PHE A 128 -4.20 16.02 9.94
CA PHE A 128 -5.40 15.67 10.71
C PHE A 128 -5.75 16.70 11.80
N ALA A 129 -4.79 17.50 12.22
CA ALA A 129 -5.03 18.64 13.09
C ALA A 129 -5.43 19.91 12.32
N GLU A 130 -5.64 19.80 11.00
CA GLU A 130 -6.02 20.90 10.10
C GLU A 130 -5.02 22.07 10.08
N ARG A 131 -3.77 21.82 10.49
CA ARG A 131 -2.69 22.81 10.43
C ARG A 131 -1.99 22.78 9.06
N TYR A 132 -2.73 23.12 8.01
CA TYR A 132 -2.34 22.91 6.61
C TYR A 132 -1.14 23.74 6.17
N TYR A 133 -0.88 24.90 6.77
CA TYR A 133 0.35 25.66 6.54
C TYR A 133 1.61 24.90 6.94
N ALA A 134 1.52 23.95 7.87
CA ALA A 134 2.62 23.08 8.28
C ALA A 134 2.64 21.78 7.46
N SER A 135 1.49 21.10 7.28
CA SER A 135 1.42 19.81 6.60
C SER A 135 1.81 19.88 5.12
N VAL A 136 1.33 20.89 4.39
CA VAL A 136 1.56 21.02 2.93
C VAL A 136 3.04 21.11 2.57
N PRO A 137 3.86 22.01 3.14
CA PRO A 137 5.29 22.04 2.88
C PRO A 137 6.00 20.74 3.24
N LEU A 138 5.61 20.09 4.35
CA LEU A 138 6.19 18.81 4.76
C LEU A 138 5.93 17.72 3.72
N PHE A 139 4.71 17.56 3.22
CA PHE A 139 4.41 16.60 2.17
C PHE A 139 5.22 16.86 0.90
N LEU A 140 5.32 18.12 0.47
CA LEU A 140 6.08 18.48 -0.72
C LEU A 140 7.59 18.19 -0.58
N ILE A 141 8.17 18.47 0.59
CA ILE A 141 9.57 18.17 0.91
C ILE A 141 9.82 16.67 0.95
N ILE A 142 8.90 15.90 1.57
CA ILE A 142 8.98 14.44 1.64
C ILE A 142 9.01 13.84 0.24
N VAL A 143 8.06 14.22 -0.61
CA VAL A 143 7.94 13.71 -1.98
C VAL A 143 9.18 14.05 -2.80
N ASP A 144 9.59 15.30 -2.80
CA ASP A 144 10.74 15.77 -3.61
C ASP A 144 12.05 15.13 -3.15
N GLY A 145 12.28 15.08 -1.84
CA GLY A 145 13.46 14.48 -1.27
C GLY A 145 13.52 12.95 -1.44
N ALA A 146 12.37 12.25 -1.29
CA ALA A 146 12.34 10.80 -1.47
C ALA A 146 12.63 10.42 -2.92
N VAL A 147 12.05 11.14 -3.89
CA VAL A 147 12.31 10.88 -5.32
C VAL A 147 13.75 11.24 -5.70
N ASN A 148 14.30 12.31 -5.14
CA ASN A 148 15.71 12.68 -5.36
C ASN A 148 16.65 11.56 -4.95
N ASP A 149 16.49 11.02 -3.73
CA ASP A 149 17.32 9.92 -3.24
C ASP A 149 17.10 8.63 -4.04
N PHE A 150 15.86 8.36 -4.43
CA PHE A 150 15.48 7.17 -5.19
C PHE A 150 16.08 7.17 -6.60
N THR A 151 15.99 8.29 -7.30
CA THR A 151 16.52 8.45 -8.68
C THR A 151 18.01 8.73 -8.70
N LYS A 152 18.61 9.06 -7.54
CA LYS A 152 20.03 9.45 -7.37
C LYS A 152 20.45 10.66 -8.20
N SER A 153 19.49 11.50 -8.59
CA SER A 153 19.82 12.63 -9.45
C SER A 153 18.95 13.86 -9.29
N LYS A 154 17.64 13.70 -9.27
CA LYS A 154 16.72 14.85 -9.30
C LYS A 154 15.44 14.50 -8.54
N GLY A 155 14.84 15.48 -7.86
CA GLY A 155 13.54 15.35 -7.22
C GLY A 155 12.40 15.16 -8.23
N LEU A 156 11.20 14.87 -7.71
CA LEU A 156 10.02 14.61 -8.54
C LEU A 156 9.74 15.75 -9.54
N PHE A 157 9.88 16.97 -9.07
CA PHE A 157 9.51 18.18 -9.83
C PHE A 157 10.63 18.70 -10.76
N ALA A 158 11.78 18.03 -10.81
CA ALA A 158 12.86 18.44 -11.69
C ALA A 158 12.61 18.03 -13.14
N GLU A 159 13.11 18.85 -14.09
CA GLU A 159 13.08 18.49 -15.50
C GLU A 159 13.85 17.19 -15.77
N GLY A 160 13.25 16.31 -16.60
CA GLY A 160 13.85 15.04 -16.99
C GLY A 160 13.74 13.93 -15.93
N THR A 161 13.01 14.11 -14.84
CA THR A 161 12.65 12.99 -13.97
C THR A 161 11.57 12.16 -14.65
N GLU A 162 11.92 10.93 -15.03
CA GLU A 162 11.01 9.98 -15.64
C GLU A 162 10.16 9.29 -14.57
N VAL A 163 8.86 9.44 -14.68
CA VAL A 163 7.88 8.87 -13.73
C VAL A 163 7.13 7.66 -14.28
N THR A 164 7.56 7.13 -15.42
CA THR A 164 6.99 5.93 -16.01
C THR A 164 7.43 4.68 -15.23
N ALA A 165 6.51 3.74 -15.06
CA ALA A 165 6.78 2.41 -14.52
C ALA A 165 5.98 1.37 -15.30
N TRP A 166 6.55 0.18 -15.46
CA TRP A 166 5.92 -0.91 -16.18
C TRP A 166 4.75 -1.48 -15.39
N ASP A 167 3.61 -1.65 -16.08
CA ASP A 167 2.36 -2.19 -15.53
C ASP A 167 1.97 -1.55 -14.18
N CYS A 168 1.90 -0.23 -14.20
CA CYS A 168 1.62 0.61 -13.05
C CYS A 168 0.65 1.72 -13.44
N LEU A 169 -0.46 1.83 -12.72
CA LEU A 169 -1.50 2.81 -12.97
C LEU A 169 -0.97 4.24 -12.90
N VAL A 170 -0.18 4.53 -11.87
CA VAL A 170 0.43 5.85 -11.65
C VAL A 170 1.35 6.25 -12.81
N GLY A 171 2.04 5.28 -13.40
CA GLY A 171 3.02 5.51 -14.47
C GLY A 171 2.46 5.45 -15.90
N CYS A 172 1.22 5.00 -16.11
CA CYS A 172 0.74 4.75 -17.47
C CYS A 172 -0.06 5.90 -18.10
N ASN A 173 -0.61 6.79 -17.32
CA ASN A 173 -1.65 7.72 -17.78
C ASN A 173 -1.23 9.19 -17.81
N ASP A 174 0.04 9.49 -17.88
CA ASP A 174 0.57 10.86 -17.71
C ASP A 174 0.09 11.55 -16.40
N SER A 175 -0.64 10.82 -15.53
CA SER A 175 -1.25 11.43 -14.35
C SER A 175 -0.20 12.01 -13.42
N LEU A 176 0.85 11.26 -13.09
CA LEU A 176 1.94 11.77 -12.29
C LEU A 176 2.78 12.82 -13.03
N GLU A 177 2.95 12.68 -14.35
CA GLU A 177 3.64 13.69 -15.17
C GLU A 177 2.81 14.98 -15.29
N ASN A 178 1.50 14.87 -15.50
CA ASN A 178 0.60 16.04 -15.51
C ASN A 178 0.60 16.75 -14.16
N ILE A 179 0.50 16.00 -13.07
CA ILE A 179 0.54 16.54 -11.71
C ILE A 179 1.90 17.23 -11.45
N LYS A 180 3.00 16.60 -11.83
CA LYS A 180 4.34 17.18 -11.76
C LYS A 180 4.39 18.51 -12.48
N ASN A 181 3.89 18.58 -13.71
CA ASN A 181 3.85 19.79 -14.51
C ASN A 181 2.96 20.87 -13.90
N VAL A 182 1.79 20.50 -13.38
CA VAL A 182 0.88 21.43 -12.72
C VAL A 182 1.48 21.98 -11.42
N PHE A 183 2.02 21.10 -10.56
CA PHE A 183 2.59 21.50 -9.26
C PHE A 183 3.87 22.30 -9.40
N ASN A 184 4.60 22.13 -10.51
CA ASN A 184 5.85 22.82 -10.77
C ASN A 184 5.67 24.21 -11.39
N LYS A 185 4.43 24.66 -11.64
CA LYS A 185 4.18 26.01 -12.19
C LYS A 185 4.81 27.07 -11.29
N GLY A 186 5.68 27.88 -11.89
CA GLY A 186 6.31 29.00 -11.20
C GLY A 186 5.38 30.21 -11.06
N ARG A 187 5.66 31.04 -10.06
CA ARG A 187 5.00 32.34 -9.86
C ARG A 187 5.96 33.48 -10.13
N GLY A 188 5.64 34.32 -11.08
CA GLY A 188 6.41 35.54 -11.37
C GLY A 188 6.26 36.61 -10.28
N LYS A 189 5.09 36.64 -9.61
CA LYS A 189 4.74 37.60 -8.53
C LYS A 189 4.18 36.86 -7.33
N THR A 190 4.30 37.46 -6.16
CA THR A 190 3.64 36.97 -4.94
C THR A 190 2.12 37.01 -5.10
N ASN A 191 1.47 35.92 -4.72
CA ASN A 191 0.03 35.74 -4.75
C ASN A 191 -0.51 35.61 -3.32
N SER A 192 -1.46 36.45 -2.94
CA SER A 192 -2.17 36.41 -1.66
C SER A 192 -3.56 35.79 -1.75
N GLU A 193 -4.04 35.52 -2.95
CA GLU A 193 -5.32 34.85 -3.13
C GLU A 193 -5.22 33.37 -2.73
N GLU A 194 -6.33 32.82 -2.27
CA GLU A 194 -6.43 31.40 -1.96
C GLU A 194 -6.19 30.54 -3.20
N ILE A 195 -5.35 29.51 -3.04
CA ILE A 195 -5.09 28.53 -4.10
C ILE A 195 -5.68 27.18 -3.70
N ARG A 196 -6.13 26.41 -4.69
CA ARG A 196 -6.64 25.04 -4.53
C ARG A 196 -5.69 23.98 -5.12
N MET A 197 -4.51 24.42 -5.56
CA MET A 197 -3.47 23.56 -6.17
C MET A 197 -2.17 23.69 -5.39
N PRO A 198 -1.48 22.57 -5.11
CA PRO A 198 -0.21 22.58 -4.40
C PRO A 198 0.95 22.99 -5.33
N TYR A 199 0.95 24.24 -5.76
CA TYR A 199 2.04 24.82 -6.58
C TYR A 199 3.36 24.80 -5.78
N ARG A 200 4.13 23.73 -5.93
CA ARG A 200 5.36 23.48 -5.15
C ARG A 200 6.31 24.68 -5.15
N ASN A 201 6.60 25.23 -6.32
CA ASN A 201 7.52 26.37 -6.40
C ASN A 201 6.94 27.63 -5.74
N GLY A 202 5.64 27.91 -5.92
CA GLY A 202 4.97 29.01 -5.26
C GLY A 202 4.99 28.89 -3.74
N ILE A 203 4.67 27.72 -3.22
CA ILE A 203 4.59 27.45 -1.79
C ILE A 203 5.97 27.46 -1.13
N LEU A 204 6.91 26.63 -1.63
CA LEU A 204 8.23 26.47 -0.98
C LEU A 204 9.13 27.69 -1.12
N HIS A 205 8.89 28.54 -2.13
CA HIS A 205 9.59 29.82 -2.26
C HIS A 205 8.83 31.01 -1.66
N GLY A 206 7.71 30.75 -0.93
CA GLY A 206 6.97 31.80 -0.24
C GLY A 206 6.28 32.80 -1.16
N ARG A 207 5.89 32.39 -2.37
CA ARG A 207 5.20 33.24 -3.34
C ARG A 207 3.70 33.01 -3.40
N ASP A 208 3.20 31.82 -3.13
CA ASP A 208 1.79 31.53 -2.86
C ASP A 208 1.58 31.57 -1.35
N LEU A 209 0.94 32.60 -0.83
CA LEU A 209 0.84 32.84 0.62
C LEU A 209 -0.37 32.18 1.24
N ASN A 210 -1.46 31.98 0.49
CA ASN A 210 -2.72 31.45 1.00
C ASN A 210 -2.99 30.01 0.46
N TYR A 211 -2.13 29.07 0.90
CA TYR A 211 -2.20 27.66 0.52
C TYR A 211 -2.71 26.74 1.67
N GLY A 212 -2.95 27.31 2.85
CA GLY A 212 -3.25 26.59 4.08
C GLY A 212 -4.69 26.12 4.15
N ASN A 213 -5.15 25.33 3.20
CA ASN A 213 -6.51 24.80 3.14
C ASN A 213 -6.51 23.28 2.87
N GLU A 214 -7.67 22.66 3.06
CA GLU A 214 -7.88 21.22 2.92
C GLU A 214 -7.68 20.73 1.48
N TYR A 215 -8.06 21.50 0.46
CA TYR A 215 -7.87 21.14 -0.94
C TYR A 215 -6.41 20.87 -1.26
N VAL A 216 -5.53 21.80 -0.86
CA VAL A 216 -4.10 21.71 -1.12
C VAL A 216 -3.47 20.56 -0.33
N SER A 217 -3.83 20.42 0.95
CA SER A 217 -3.28 19.37 1.80
C SER A 217 -3.70 17.97 1.36
N CYS A 218 -4.99 17.74 1.05
CA CYS A 218 -5.49 16.45 0.60
C CYS A 218 -4.87 16.02 -0.75
N LYS A 219 -4.65 16.98 -1.67
CA LYS A 219 -3.96 16.70 -2.94
C LYS A 219 -2.48 16.33 -2.72
N CYS A 220 -1.81 16.93 -1.73
CA CYS A 220 -0.46 16.51 -1.33
C CYS A 220 -0.45 15.08 -0.75
N VAL A 221 -1.46 14.71 0.04
CA VAL A 221 -1.62 13.34 0.55
C VAL A 221 -1.80 12.36 -0.62
N ALA A 222 -2.71 12.64 -1.56
CA ALA A 222 -2.90 11.82 -2.75
C ALA A 222 -1.62 11.64 -3.56
N LEU A 223 -0.84 12.72 -3.73
CA LEU A 223 0.46 12.68 -4.40
C LEU A 223 1.46 11.79 -3.66
N LEU A 224 1.51 11.86 -2.33
CA LEU A 224 2.42 11.02 -1.55
C LEU A 224 2.10 9.53 -1.72
N PHE A 225 0.82 9.13 -1.72
CA PHE A 225 0.42 7.75 -2.03
C PHE A 225 0.84 7.33 -3.44
N ALA A 226 0.56 8.17 -4.43
CA ALA A 226 0.93 7.90 -5.82
C ALA A 226 2.45 7.71 -5.99
N VAL A 227 3.24 8.58 -5.37
CA VAL A 227 4.71 8.48 -5.43
C VAL A 227 5.21 7.24 -4.69
N ALA A 228 4.65 6.91 -3.53
CA ALA A 228 5.02 5.72 -2.79
C ALA A 228 4.79 4.44 -3.61
N GLU A 229 3.65 4.34 -4.29
CA GLU A 229 3.35 3.21 -5.17
C GLU A 229 4.24 3.17 -6.40
N TRP A 230 4.45 4.31 -7.07
CA TRP A 230 5.38 4.40 -8.18
C TRP A 230 6.78 3.90 -7.79
N MET A 231 7.31 4.31 -6.64
CA MET A 231 8.61 3.86 -6.15
C MET A 231 8.64 2.34 -5.91
N ALA A 232 7.60 1.78 -5.30
CA ALA A 232 7.49 0.34 -5.07
C ALA A 232 7.43 -0.46 -6.38
N MET A 233 6.65 0.03 -7.34
CA MET A 233 6.50 -0.59 -8.65
C MET A 233 7.78 -0.52 -9.48
N LYS A 234 8.50 0.59 -9.38
CA LYS A 234 9.79 0.77 -10.05
C LYS A 234 10.88 -0.10 -9.43
N ASN A 235 10.93 -0.22 -8.10
CA ASN A 235 11.86 -1.12 -7.39
C ASN A 235 11.68 -2.60 -7.76
N SER A 236 10.48 -3.02 -8.07
CA SER A 236 10.15 -4.40 -8.40
C SER A 236 10.01 -4.66 -9.91
N GLU A 237 10.24 -3.65 -10.75
CA GLU A 237 9.95 -3.69 -12.19
C GLU A 237 10.61 -4.86 -12.91
N ASP A 238 11.91 -5.05 -12.75
CA ASP A 238 12.65 -6.11 -13.43
C ASP A 238 12.17 -7.49 -12.99
N LYS A 239 11.96 -7.70 -11.70
CA LYS A 239 11.43 -8.97 -11.18
C LYS A 239 10.01 -9.26 -11.70
N ARG A 240 9.17 -8.22 -11.79
CA ARG A 240 7.81 -8.35 -12.33
C ARG A 240 7.83 -8.71 -13.82
N LYS A 241 8.72 -8.08 -14.60
CA LYS A 241 8.94 -8.41 -16.02
C LYS A 241 9.46 -9.83 -16.21
N GLU A 242 10.44 -10.26 -15.42
CA GLU A 242 10.94 -11.64 -15.48
C GLU A 242 9.85 -12.66 -15.12
N LYS A 243 9.08 -12.37 -14.05
CA LYS A 243 7.96 -13.22 -13.66
C LYS A 243 6.90 -13.29 -14.77
N TYR A 244 6.56 -12.15 -15.36
CA TYR A 244 5.62 -12.07 -16.47
C TYR A 244 6.08 -12.92 -17.65
N GLN A 245 7.36 -12.83 -18.06
CA GLN A 245 7.92 -13.63 -19.15
C GLN A 245 7.85 -15.15 -18.86
N LYS A 246 8.21 -15.58 -17.66
CA LYS A 246 8.10 -16.99 -17.24
C LYS A 246 6.66 -17.50 -17.18
N GLU A 247 5.70 -16.65 -16.83
CA GLU A 247 4.29 -17.02 -16.72
C GLU A 247 3.58 -17.11 -18.08
N HIS A 248 4.16 -16.52 -19.13
CA HIS A 248 3.64 -16.54 -20.51
C HIS A 248 4.21 -17.66 -21.37
N GLU A 249 5.02 -18.55 -20.80
CA GLU A 249 5.24 -19.86 -21.41
C GLU A 249 3.90 -20.58 -21.49
N GLU A 250 3.54 -21.02 -22.68
CA GLU A 250 2.20 -21.49 -23.10
C GLU A 250 1.50 -22.40 -22.07
N ILE A 251 0.44 -21.90 -21.44
CA ILE A 251 -0.41 -22.72 -20.57
C ILE A 251 -1.44 -23.44 -21.45
N SER A 252 -1.47 -24.77 -21.39
CA SER A 252 -2.48 -25.54 -22.08
C SER A 252 -3.90 -25.22 -21.57
N LEU A 253 -4.90 -25.27 -22.45
CA LEU A 253 -6.31 -25.05 -22.12
C LEU A 253 -6.78 -25.89 -20.93
N THR A 254 -6.30 -27.11 -20.82
CA THR A 254 -6.62 -28.03 -19.72
C THR A 254 -6.11 -27.50 -18.39
N GLN A 255 -4.94 -26.90 -18.37
CA GLN A 255 -4.35 -26.28 -17.19
C GLN A 255 -5.10 -25.00 -16.80
N ALA A 256 -5.53 -24.20 -17.77
CA ALA A 256 -6.31 -22.98 -17.52
C ALA A 256 -7.68 -23.31 -16.90
N LEU A 257 -8.40 -24.33 -17.41
CA LEU A 257 -9.66 -24.81 -16.83
C LEU A 257 -9.48 -25.39 -15.44
N LYS A 258 -8.41 -26.14 -15.19
CA LYS A 258 -8.11 -26.69 -13.88
C LYS A 258 -7.87 -25.58 -12.85
N ARG A 259 -7.10 -24.54 -13.22
CA ARG A 259 -6.87 -23.36 -12.38
C ARG A 259 -8.16 -22.58 -12.08
N TYR A 260 -8.99 -22.37 -13.11
CA TYR A 260 -10.28 -21.70 -12.92
C TYR A 260 -11.17 -22.42 -11.90
N ASN A 261 -11.33 -23.74 -12.02
CA ASN A 261 -12.12 -24.54 -11.09
C ASN A 261 -11.54 -24.47 -9.67
N GLN A 262 -10.22 -24.46 -9.53
CA GLN A 262 -9.54 -24.34 -8.25
C GLN A 262 -9.84 -22.99 -7.58
N VAL A 263 -9.75 -21.87 -8.33
CA VAL A 263 -10.08 -20.54 -7.83
C VAL A 263 -11.55 -20.44 -7.38
N GLN A 264 -12.47 -21.09 -8.11
CA GLN A 264 -13.89 -21.09 -7.70
C GLN A 264 -14.12 -21.87 -6.40
N ASN A 265 -13.46 -23.04 -6.26
CA ASN A 265 -13.51 -23.81 -5.02
C ASN A 265 -12.93 -23.00 -3.84
N ASP A 266 -11.78 -22.33 -4.06
CA ASP A 266 -11.15 -21.48 -3.05
C ASP A 266 -12.06 -20.35 -2.60
N LYS A 267 -12.76 -19.69 -3.52
CA LYS A 267 -13.75 -18.65 -3.20
C LYS A 267 -14.89 -19.18 -2.34
N GLN A 268 -15.41 -20.38 -2.65
CA GLN A 268 -16.48 -21.00 -1.85
C GLN A 268 -15.99 -21.35 -0.43
N GLU A 269 -14.75 -21.79 -0.28
CA GLU A 269 -14.16 -22.08 1.03
C GLU A 269 -13.94 -20.80 1.84
N ILE A 270 -13.43 -19.73 1.21
CA ILE A 270 -13.26 -18.42 1.85
C ILE A 270 -14.61 -17.87 2.33
N GLN A 271 -15.68 -18.04 1.56
CA GLN A 271 -17.02 -17.60 1.98
C GLN A 271 -17.57 -18.34 3.21
N LYS A 272 -17.09 -19.54 3.49
CA LYS A 272 -17.46 -20.30 4.70
C LYS A 272 -16.71 -19.84 5.95
N TRP A 273 -15.60 -19.14 5.77
CA TRP A 273 -14.81 -18.64 6.90
C TRP A 273 -15.61 -17.63 7.73
N LYS A 274 -15.46 -17.72 9.05
CA LYS A 274 -16.11 -16.80 9.98
C LYS A 274 -15.05 -16.19 10.89
N LYS A 275 -15.13 -14.88 11.06
CA LYS A 275 -14.31 -14.14 12.02
C LYS A 275 -14.56 -14.66 13.44
N ARG A 276 -13.48 -14.98 14.15
CA ARG A 276 -13.54 -15.31 15.58
C ARG A 276 -13.29 -14.04 16.38
N SER A 277 -13.99 -13.93 17.51
CA SER A 277 -13.65 -12.96 18.55
C SER A 277 -12.60 -13.60 19.46
N VAL A 278 -11.45 -12.99 19.61
CA VAL A 278 -10.35 -13.48 20.46
C VAL A 278 -10.07 -12.44 21.52
N GLU A 279 -10.25 -12.80 22.79
CA GLU A 279 -10.04 -11.94 23.94
C GLU A 279 -8.72 -12.33 24.62
N VAL A 280 -7.75 -11.40 24.61
CA VAL A 280 -6.45 -11.58 25.26
C VAL A 280 -6.65 -11.61 26.78
N GLY A 281 -5.96 -12.54 27.44
CA GLY A 281 -6.12 -12.79 28.87
C GLY A 281 -7.23 -13.79 29.23
N LYS A 282 -8.06 -14.19 28.24
CA LYS A 282 -9.13 -15.14 28.42
C LYS A 282 -9.04 -16.33 27.48
N ASP A 283 -9.04 -16.07 26.16
CA ASP A 283 -8.95 -17.12 25.14
C ASP A 283 -7.50 -17.49 24.84
N ILE A 284 -6.59 -16.53 25.03
CA ILE A 284 -5.14 -16.69 24.89
C ILE A 284 -4.41 -15.92 26.00
N PRO A 285 -3.21 -16.33 26.41
CA PRO A 285 -2.40 -15.60 27.38
C PRO A 285 -1.92 -14.25 26.84
N GLU A 286 -1.69 -13.30 27.75
CA GLU A 286 -1.12 -11.97 27.42
C GLU A 286 0.35 -12.05 27.03
N CYS A 287 1.08 -13.05 27.55
CA CYS A 287 2.45 -13.40 27.20
C CYS A 287 2.60 -14.92 27.29
N GLY A 288 3.48 -15.50 26.48
CA GLY A 288 3.67 -16.94 26.43
C GLY A 288 4.71 -17.37 25.40
N THR A 289 4.82 -18.68 25.22
CA THR A 289 5.65 -19.31 24.22
C THR A 289 4.87 -19.63 22.94
N VAL A 290 5.54 -20.08 21.89
CA VAL A 290 4.89 -20.43 20.60
C VAL A 290 3.80 -21.49 20.81
N GLU A 291 4.01 -22.44 21.71
CA GLU A 291 3.10 -23.55 22.01
C GLU A 291 1.76 -23.06 22.57
N ASP A 292 1.76 -21.95 23.31
CA ASP A 292 0.55 -21.39 23.90
C ASP A 292 -0.43 -20.82 22.84
N TYR A 293 0.03 -20.64 21.61
CA TYR A 293 -0.72 -20.02 20.50
C TYR A 293 -0.95 -20.95 19.31
N GLU A 294 -0.77 -22.27 19.46
CA GLU A 294 -0.88 -23.23 18.34
C GLU A 294 -2.24 -23.16 17.62
N ASN A 295 -3.33 -22.86 18.34
CA ASN A 295 -4.66 -22.69 17.75
C ASN A 295 -4.83 -21.37 16.99
N TYR A 296 -3.88 -20.46 17.09
CA TYR A 296 -3.88 -19.13 16.51
C TYR A 296 -2.57 -18.88 15.76
N GLN A 297 -2.32 -19.68 14.74
CA GLN A 297 -1.07 -19.73 13.98
C GLN A 297 -0.55 -18.36 13.49
N TYR A 298 -1.43 -17.39 13.30
CA TYR A 298 -1.05 -16.03 12.93
C TYR A 298 -0.36 -15.24 14.04
N ILE A 299 -0.45 -15.69 15.31
CA ILE A 299 0.26 -15.07 16.44
C ILE A 299 1.70 -15.58 16.50
N VAL A 300 1.93 -16.81 16.07
CA VAL A 300 3.24 -17.50 16.16
C VAL A 300 4.41 -16.63 15.63
N PRO A 301 4.34 -16.04 14.42
CA PRO A 301 5.46 -15.21 13.95
C PRO A 301 5.67 -13.95 14.80
N VAL A 302 4.63 -13.44 15.46
CA VAL A 302 4.77 -12.29 16.39
C VAL A 302 5.54 -12.70 17.64
N ILE A 303 5.23 -13.86 18.22
CA ILE A 303 5.97 -14.38 19.37
C ILE A 303 7.41 -14.71 19.00
N GLN A 304 7.62 -15.33 17.84
CA GLN A 304 8.98 -15.58 17.34
C GLN A 304 9.78 -14.28 17.15
N PHE A 305 9.16 -13.24 16.62
CA PHE A 305 9.76 -11.92 16.48
C PHE A 305 10.23 -11.38 17.84
N LEU A 306 9.39 -11.45 18.87
CA LEU A 306 9.70 -10.97 20.22
C LEU A 306 10.84 -11.81 20.85
N GLN A 307 10.81 -13.12 20.71
CA GLN A 307 11.88 -14.02 21.17
C GLN A 307 13.22 -13.76 20.45
N TYR A 308 13.20 -13.52 19.13
CA TYR A 308 14.42 -13.18 18.37
C TYR A 308 14.96 -11.80 18.73
N TRP A 309 14.11 -10.84 19.06
CA TRP A 309 14.51 -9.55 19.57
C TRP A 309 15.19 -9.68 20.94
N GLU A 310 14.55 -10.35 21.90
CA GLU A 310 15.09 -10.63 23.23
C GLU A 310 16.47 -11.27 23.17
N ASN A 311 16.63 -12.28 22.30
CA ASN A 311 17.87 -13.05 22.13
C ASN A 311 18.86 -12.39 21.16
N LYS A 312 18.60 -11.19 20.64
CA LYS A 312 19.44 -10.48 19.66
C LYS A 312 19.79 -11.31 18.42
N ASN A 313 18.88 -12.19 17.99
CA ASN A 313 19.05 -13.00 16.80
C ASN A 313 18.68 -12.21 15.53
N TYR A 314 19.58 -11.34 15.09
CA TYR A 314 19.33 -10.43 13.96
C TYR A 314 19.11 -11.16 12.63
N GLY A 315 19.69 -12.36 12.46
CA GLY A 315 19.44 -13.19 11.29
C GLY A 315 17.96 -13.57 11.19
N MET A 316 17.42 -14.15 12.25
CA MET A 316 16.02 -14.55 12.31
C MET A 316 15.07 -13.35 12.36
N LEU A 317 15.47 -12.25 13.01
CA LEU A 317 14.72 -10.99 12.94
C LEU A 317 14.57 -10.48 11.50
N GLY A 318 15.64 -10.50 10.71
CA GLY A 318 15.61 -10.12 9.30
C GLY A 318 14.73 -11.03 8.45
N MET A 319 14.54 -12.29 8.86
CA MET A 319 13.66 -13.26 8.18
C MET A 319 12.20 -13.05 8.56
N VAL A 320 11.87 -12.98 9.84
CA VAL A 320 10.47 -12.81 10.30
C VAL A 320 9.91 -11.44 9.95
N LEU A 321 10.78 -10.43 9.85
CA LEU A 321 10.44 -9.06 9.43
C LEU A 321 10.78 -8.78 7.95
N LYS A 322 10.88 -9.81 7.09
CA LYS A 322 11.27 -9.63 5.68
C LYS A 322 10.40 -8.63 4.90
N ASN A 323 9.15 -8.46 5.29
CA ASN A 323 8.27 -7.49 4.66
C ASN A 323 8.48 -6.05 5.18
N MET A 324 9.00 -5.88 6.38
CA MET A 324 9.46 -4.57 6.87
C MET A 324 10.66 -4.06 6.07
N PHE A 325 11.54 -5.00 5.66
CA PHE A 325 12.73 -4.72 4.86
C PHE A 325 12.53 -5.17 3.41
N SER A 326 11.33 -5.00 2.85
CA SER A 326 10.96 -5.48 1.51
C SER A 326 11.79 -4.88 0.38
N TYR A 327 12.39 -3.70 0.60
CA TYR A 327 13.33 -3.06 -0.31
C TYR A 327 14.70 -3.77 -0.40
N GLU A 328 15.01 -4.66 0.56
CA GLU A 328 16.24 -5.46 0.54
C GLU A 328 15.95 -6.91 0.11
N THR A 329 16.67 -7.37 -0.90
CA THR A 329 16.44 -8.69 -1.51
C THR A 329 17.25 -9.81 -0.88
N SER A 330 18.37 -9.47 -0.21
CA SER A 330 19.33 -10.42 0.35
C SER A 330 19.07 -10.61 1.85
N GLU A 331 19.04 -11.86 2.31
CA GLU A 331 18.89 -12.20 3.73
C GLU A 331 19.98 -11.54 4.60
N LYS A 332 21.22 -11.52 4.11
CA LYS A 332 22.35 -10.89 4.81
C LYS A 332 22.12 -9.38 5.00
N LYS A 333 21.55 -8.71 4.00
CA LYS A 333 21.25 -7.28 4.09
C LYS A 333 20.07 -7.03 5.02
N ARG A 334 19.01 -7.87 4.97
CA ARG A 334 17.89 -7.77 5.92
C ARG A 334 18.33 -7.99 7.36
N ALA A 335 19.22 -8.96 7.60
CA ALA A 335 19.83 -9.15 8.93
C ALA A 335 20.62 -7.90 9.37
N GLY A 336 21.32 -7.24 8.45
CA GLY A 336 22.02 -5.97 8.70
C GLY A 336 21.07 -4.83 9.09
N GLU A 337 19.95 -4.68 8.39
CA GLU A 337 18.92 -3.68 8.72
C GLU A 337 18.24 -3.98 10.07
N ALA A 338 17.92 -5.25 10.32
CA ALA A 338 17.41 -5.68 11.62
C ALA A 338 18.40 -5.37 12.75
N ARG A 339 19.69 -5.63 12.53
CA ARG A 339 20.73 -5.29 13.50
C ARG A 339 20.74 -3.78 13.80
N LYS A 340 20.77 -2.92 12.77
CA LYS A 340 20.75 -1.46 12.96
C LYS A 340 19.55 -1.00 13.79
N LEU A 341 18.38 -1.61 13.58
CA LEU A 341 17.16 -1.21 14.28
C LEU A 341 17.15 -1.68 15.74
N PHE A 342 17.70 -2.88 16.04
CA PHE A 342 17.53 -3.53 17.35
C PHE A 342 18.80 -3.63 18.20
N GLU A 343 20.02 -3.38 17.68
CA GLU A 343 21.27 -3.61 18.43
C GLU A 343 21.39 -2.82 19.75
N HIS A 344 20.81 -1.61 19.77
CA HIS A 344 20.78 -0.73 20.93
C HIS A 344 19.47 -0.81 21.73
N LYS A 345 18.61 -1.75 21.40
CA LYS A 345 17.30 -1.96 22.03
C LYS A 345 17.22 -3.37 22.61
N LYS A 346 17.23 -3.46 23.94
CA LYS A 346 17.08 -4.74 24.64
C LYS A 346 15.63 -4.90 25.08
N LEU A 347 14.91 -5.87 24.52
CA LEU A 347 13.56 -6.20 24.97
C LEU A 347 13.62 -6.71 26.41
N ASN A 348 12.80 -6.14 27.30
CA ASN A 348 12.71 -6.54 28.70
C ASN A 348 11.39 -7.24 29.02
N ALA A 349 10.28 -6.76 28.42
CA ALA A 349 8.96 -7.34 28.58
C ALA A 349 8.09 -7.06 27.38
N TYR A 350 7.07 -7.89 27.19
CA TYR A 350 6.00 -7.64 26.22
C TYR A 350 4.66 -8.15 26.75
N LYS A 351 3.59 -7.59 26.21
CA LYS A 351 2.20 -7.98 26.52
C LYS A 351 1.35 -7.86 25.25
N LEU A 352 0.67 -8.94 24.86
CA LEU A 352 -0.37 -8.86 23.85
C LEU A 352 -1.54 -8.04 24.38
N LEU A 353 -2.03 -7.07 23.60
CA LEU A 353 -3.13 -6.19 23.98
C LEU A 353 -4.42 -6.51 23.23
N GLU A 354 -4.31 -6.67 21.92
CA GLU A 354 -5.47 -6.81 21.03
C GLU A 354 -5.16 -7.74 19.88
N ILE A 355 -6.13 -8.55 19.50
CA ILE A 355 -6.08 -9.39 18.32
C ILE A 355 -7.37 -9.20 17.52
N GLU A 356 -7.24 -8.95 16.23
CA GLU A 356 -8.35 -8.81 15.32
C GLU A 356 -8.13 -9.68 14.08
N GLU A 357 -8.97 -10.71 13.87
CA GLU A 357 -9.03 -11.42 12.59
C GLU A 357 -9.72 -10.53 11.55
N ARG A 358 -9.03 -10.15 10.48
CA ARG A 358 -9.55 -9.29 9.40
C ARG A 358 -9.96 -10.07 8.17
N GLY A 359 -9.50 -11.31 8.04
CA GLY A 359 -9.80 -12.23 6.96
C GLY A 359 -9.24 -13.61 7.26
N CYS A 360 -9.55 -14.61 6.44
CA CYS A 360 -9.07 -15.97 6.64
C CYS A 360 -7.54 -16.11 6.61
N GLY A 361 -6.84 -15.20 5.95
CA GLY A 361 -5.39 -15.13 5.88
C GLY A 361 -4.82 -13.79 6.34
N MET A 362 -5.56 -13.01 7.15
CA MET A 362 -5.12 -11.68 7.58
C MET A 362 -5.60 -11.37 9.00
N SER A 363 -4.69 -10.93 9.85
CA SER A 363 -4.97 -10.53 11.23
C SER A 363 -4.17 -9.31 11.62
N LYS A 364 -4.65 -8.59 12.62
CA LYS A 364 -3.95 -7.50 13.32
C LYS A 364 -3.62 -7.97 14.73
N VAL A 365 -2.40 -7.75 15.17
CA VAL A 365 -1.93 -8.03 16.53
C VAL A 365 -1.32 -6.76 17.12
N VAL A 366 -1.79 -6.34 18.27
CA VAL A 366 -1.23 -5.20 19.02
C VAL A 366 -0.45 -5.74 20.21
N VAL A 367 0.81 -5.34 20.32
CA VAL A 367 1.72 -5.77 21.37
C VAL A 367 2.30 -4.54 22.05
N ASN A 368 2.12 -4.42 23.36
CA ASN A 368 2.91 -3.49 24.16
C ASN A 368 4.29 -4.10 24.40
N VAL A 369 5.33 -3.32 24.21
CA VAL A 369 6.71 -3.72 24.45
C VAL A 369 7.43 -2.73 25.35
N GLU A 370 8.27 -3.25 26.23
CA GLU A 370 9.17 -2.50 27.08
C GLU A 370 10.62 -2.87 26.76
N TRP A 371 11.44 -1.86 26.48
CA TRP A 371 12.85 -2.13 26.13
C TRP A 371 13.78 -1.08 26.71
N ASP A 372 15.01 -1.50 26.99
CA ASP A 372 16.11 -0.62 27.32
C ASP A 372 16.76 -0.10 26.03
N SER A 373 16.89 1.20 25.89
CA SER A 373 17.60 1.88 24.81
C SER A 373 18.75 2.68 25.39
N ASN A 374 19.95 2.12 25.41
CA ASN A 374 21.16 2.76 25.95
C ASN A 374 21.03 3.20 27.41
N GLY A 375 20.35 2.40 28.25
CA GLY A 375 20.13 2.68 29.68
C GLY A 375 18.88 3.49 29.97
N GLU A 376 18.08 3.84 28.96
CA GLU A 376 16.79 4.50 29.12
C GLU A 376 15.66 3.49 28.85
N MET A 377 14.78 3.31 29.84
CA MET A 377 13.59 2.45 29.67
C MET A 377 12.56 3.15 28.80
N LYS A 378 12.14 2.47 27.75
CA LYS A 378 11.10 2.91 26.79
C LYS A 378 9.97 1.89 26.73
N SER A 379 8.78 2.34 26.46
CA SER A 379 7.59 1.52 26.31
C SER A 379 6.68 2.07 25.22
N GLY A 380 5.93 1.18 24.57
CA GLY A 380 4.91 1.60 23.62
C GLY A 380 4.32 0.41 22.85
N ASP A 381 3.32 0.71 22.03
CA ASP A 381 2.56 -0.29 21.30
C ASP A 381 3.07 -0.48 19.87
N LEU A 382 3.27 -1.73 19.49
CA LEU A 382 3.50 -2.16 18.12
C LEU A 382 2.18 -2.66 17.54
N VAL A 383 1.77 -2.14 16.40
CA VAL A 383 0.63 -2.65 15.64
C VAL A 383 1.16 -3.45 14.46
N LEU A 384 0.96 -4.75 14.49
CA LEU A 384 1.49 -5.68 13.51
C LEU A 384 0.35 -6.28 12.68
N GLY A 385 0.41 -6.10 11.37
CA GLY A 385 -0.37 -6.89 10.45
C GLY A 385 0.28 -8.26 10.25
N VAL A 386 -0.52 -9.32 10.17
CA VAL A 386 -0.01 -10.67 9.90
C VAL A 386 -0.83 -11.26 8.76
N SER A 387 -0.15 -11.75 7.73
CA SER A 387 -0.79 -12.29 6.53
C SER A 387 -0.23 -13.66 6.16
N TYR A 388 -1.11 -14.53 5.69
CA TYR A 388 -0.75 -15.86 5.17
C TYR A 388 -0.38 -15.76 3.70
N VAL A 389 0.85 -16.12 3.36
CA VAL A 389 1.44 -15.93 2.01
C VAL A 389 1.91 -17.26 1.47
N SER A 390 1.75 -17.50 0.17
CA SER A 390 2.22 -18.72 -0.48
C SER A 390 3.74 -18.90 -0.32
N LEU A 391 4.17 -20.10 0.06
CA LEU A 391 5.58 -20.50 0.08
C LEU A 391 6.18 -20.53 -1.31
N ASN A 392 5.39 -20.90 -2.30
CA ASN A 392 5.81 -20.95 -3.68
C ASN A 392 5.16 -19.80 -4.46
N GLN A 393 5.90 -18.74 -4.67
CA GLN A 393 5.44 -17.56 -5.43
C GLN A 393 5.21 -17.87 -6.92
N ASP A 394 5.73 -18.99 -7.43
CA ASP A 394 5.53 -19.43 -8.81
C ASP A 394 4.20 -20.18 -8.99
N THR A 395 3.57 -20.64 -7.92
CA THR A 395 2.22 -21.23 -8.00
C THR A 395 1.17 -20.10 -7.92
N LYS A 396 0.29 -20.07 -8.92
CA LYS A 396 -0.88 -19.16 -8.92
C LYS A 396 -2.01 -19.67 -7.98
N GLU A 397 -1.65 -20.48 -6.98
CA GLU A 397 -2.61 -21.00 -6.00
C GLU A 397 -2.86 -19.97 -4.91
N THR A 398 -4.13 -19.81 -4.53
CA THR A 398 -4.49 -18.97 -3.38
C THR A 398 -3.90 -19.59 -2.11
N ALA A 399 -3.09 -18.82 -1.39
CA ALA A 399 -2.57 -19.22 -0.09
C ALA A 399 -3.71 -19.20 0.93
N LEU A 400 -4.07 -20.35 1.47
CA LEU A 400 -5.12 -20.50 2.45
C LEU A 400 -4.60 -21.31 3.64
N PRO A 401 -4.79 -20.82 4.89
CA PRO A 401 -4.22 -21.47 6.08
C PRO A 401 -4.57 -22.95 6.21
N TRP A 402 -5.79 -23.34 5.86
CA TRP A 402 -6.23 -24.74 5.93
C TRP A 402 -5.68 -25.65 4.82
N LYS A 403 -5.04 -25.06 3.78
CA LYS A 403 -4.33 -25.82 2.74
C LYS A 403 -2.87 -26.09 3.08
N ASN A 404 -2.34 -25.46 4.12
CA ASN A 404 -0.93 -25.52 4.51
C ASN A 404 0.06 -25.23 3.35
N ASN A 405 -0.36 -24.37 2.41
CA ASN A 405 0.41 -24.03 1.22
C ASN A 405 1.12 -22.66 1.33
N GLY A 406 1.29 -22.15 2.54
CA GLY A 406 1.89 -20.86 2.82
C GLY A 406 2.50 -20.76 4.20
N GLU A 407 2.92 -19.57 4.55
CA GLU A 407 3.45 -19.19 5.85
C GLU A 407 2.82 -17.88 6.33
N TRP A 408 2.72 -17.71 7.64
CA TRP A 408 2.30 -16.47 8.25
C TRP A 408 3.47 -15.50 8.34
N LEU A 409 3.31 -14.29 7.79
CA LEU A 409 4.34 -13.24 7.77
C LEU A 409 3.86 -11.98 8.44
N ILE A 410 4.77 -11.32 9.15
CA ILE A 410 4.52 -10.02 9.77
C ILE A 410 4.64 -8.92 8.72
N TYR A 411 3.64 -8.03 8.72
CA TYR A 411 3.65 -6.75 8.02
C TYR A 411 3.52 -5.65 9.08
N PRO A 412 4.58 -4.87 9.35
CA PRO A 412 4.50 -3.78 10.31
C PRO A 412 3.43 -2.78 9.91
N TRP A 413 2.47 -2.53 10.80
CA TRP A 413 1.42 -1.54 10.57
C TRP A 413 1.80 -0.20 11.22
N ASP A 414 2.09 -0.24 12.54
CA ASP A 414 2.70 0.88 13.26
C ASP A 414 3.78 0.35 14.20
N VAL A 415 5.02 0.61 13.82
CA VAL A 415 6.24 0.29 14.57
C VAL A 415 7.04 1.56 14.86
N SER A 416 6.37 2.71 14.84
CA SER A 416 6.98 4.05 14.94
C SER A 416 7.89 4.20 16.15
N ILE A 417 7.49 3.60 17.26
CA ILE A 417 8.25 3.67 18.50
C ILE A 417 9.65 3.08 18.40
N LEU A 418 9.86 2.11 17.47
CA LEU A 418 11.17 1.51 17.25
C LEU A 418 12.14 2.41 16.49
N HIS A 419 11.64 3.44 15.81
CA HIS A 419 12.45 4.40 15.07
C HIS A 419 12.80 5.65 15.89
N LYS A 420 12.22 5.81 17.08
CA LYS A 420 12.61 6.87 18.02
C LYS A 420 13.97 6.52 18.62
N GLN A 421 14.94 7.39 18.39
CA GLN A 421 16.30 7.27 18.96
C GLN A 421 16.29 7.60 20.44
#